data_90f7ac5accaba6cbc812df8047675089
#
_entry.id   90f7ac5accaba6cbc812df8047675089
#
_cell.length_a   1.000
_cell.length_b   1.000
_cell.length_c   1.000
_cell.angle_alpha   90.00
_cell.angle_beta   90.00
_cell.angle_gamma   90.00
#
_symmetry.space_group_name_H-M   'P 1'
#
loop_
_entity.id
_entity.type
_entity.pdbx_description
1 polymer ?
#
loop_
_entity_poly.entity_id
_entity_poly.type
_entity_poly.pdbx_seq_one_letter_code
_entity_poly.pdbx_strand_id
1 'polypeptide(L)'
;GKYRNSSYKGQFGENQLETVLNQLYPTGEILNTTGTPASCDFRVNRQNLPTILFETKNYDRNVTIDEVKKFIRDIDQQKCHGIFLSQHSGITSKQNYQIDIKGSNILVYVHNVDYCPNTIKIAADIIDSLSDKLSEIEDSNEIISIPQEVLDDINKEYATFIERKSKIIEYSKEFIKKLSTDVDDIKFPSLSKYLSMKC
;
A
#
# COMPACT_ATOMS: atom_id res chain seq x y z
N GLY A 1 -9.00 -11.28 -29.86
CA GLY A 1 -8.50 -9.96 -29.40
C GLY A 1 -8.65 -9.71 -27.91
N LYS A 2 -9.76 -10.09 -27.25
CA LYS A 2 -10.03 -9.78 -25.84
C LYS A 2 -9.08 -10.48 -24.84
N TYR A 3 -8.72 -11.72 -25.08
CA TYR A 3 -7.84 -12.48 -24.18
C TYR A 3 -6.37 -12.00 -24.20
N ARG A 4 -5.87 -11.51 -25.32
CA ARG A 4 -4.55 -10.91 -25.44
C ARG A 4 -4.42 -9.60 -24.64
N ASN A 5 -5.48 -8.78 -24.61
CA ASN A 5 -5.48 -7.52 -23.90
C ASN A 5 -5.52 -7.68 -22.37
N SER A 6 -6.20 -8.71 -21.84
CA SER A 6 -6.27 -8.92 -20.39
C SER A 6 -4.96 -9.48 -19.82
N SER A 7 -4.31 -10.39 -20.52
CA SER A 7 -2.99 -10.93 -20.13
C SER A 7 -1.91 -9.83 -20.17
N TYR A 8 -1.94 -8.95 -21.17
CA TYR A 8 -1.00 -7.84 -21.29
C TYR A 8 -1.19 -6.78 -20.19
N LYS A 9 -2.46 -6.46 -19.85
CA LYS A 9 -2.79 -5.57 -18.72
C LYS A 9 -2.33 -6.15 -17.38
N GLY A 10 -2.48 -7.47 -17.18
CA GLY A 10 -2.03 -8.16 -15.98
C GLY A 10 -0.52 -8.05 -15.81
N GLN A 11 0.24 -8.46 -16.81
CA GLN A 11 1.70 -8.43 -16.77
C GLN A 11 2.29 -7.01 -16.63
N PHE A 12 1.67 -6.03 -17.30
CA PHE A 12 2.05 -4.64 -17.13
C PHE A 12 1.82 -4.14 -15.69
N GLY A 13 0.68 -4.51 -15.09
CA GLY A 13 0.36 -4.16 -13.71
C GLY A 13 1.30 -4.80 -12.70
N GLU A 14 1.67 -6.06 -12.90
CA GLU A 14 2.65 -6.76 -12.08
C GLU A 14 4.02 -6.06 -12.14
N ASN A 15 4.52 -5.70 -13.32
CA ASN A 15 5.78 -5.00 -13.49
C ASN A 15 5.78 -3.61 -12.80
N GLN A 16 4.65 -2.90 -12.83
CA GLN A 16 4.51 -1.63 -12.10
C GLN A 16 4.59 -1.85 -10.58
N LEU A 17 3.88 -2.84 -10.06
CA LEU A 17 3.92 -3.15 -8.64
C LEU A 17 5.32 -3.58 -8.20
N GLU A 18 5.99 -4.42 -8.98
CA GLU A 18 7.37 -4.83 -8.70
C GLU A 18 8.31 -3.64 -8.58
N THR A 19 8.20 -2.68 -9.51
CA THR A 19 8.99 -1.44 -9.46
C THR A 19 8.74 -0.67 -8.17
N VAL A 20 7.48 -0.53 -7.77
CA VAL A 20 7.10 0.17 -6.53
C VAL A 20 7.62 -0.57 -5.30
N LEU A 21 7.49 -1.89 -5.25
CA LEU A 21 7.97 -2.70 -4.12
C LEU A 21 9.49 -2.60 -3.97
N ASN A 22 10.25 -2.64 -5.08
CA ASN A 22 11.70 -2.45 -5.05
C ASN A 22 12.11 -1.05 -4.56
N GLN A 23 11.33 -0.01 -4.89
CA GLN A 23 11.54 1.35 -4.39
C GLN A 23 11.25 1.47 -2.89
N LEU A 24 10.17 0.82 -2.42
CA LEU A 24 9.76 0.86 -1.02
C LEU A 24 10.69 0.05 -0.11
N TYR A 25 11.21 -1.05 -0.61
CA TYR A 25 12.01 -2.01 0.15
C TYR A 25 13.34 -2.30 -0.53
N PRO A 26 14.24 -1.32 -0.64
CA PRO A 26 15.50 -1.47 -1.39
C PRO A 26 16.46 -2.49 -0.80
N THR A 27 16.29 -2.86 0.48
CA THR A 27 17.06 -3.90 1.16
C THR A 27 16.27 -5.20 1.34
N GLY A 28 15.02 -5.23 0.88
CA GLY A 28 14.16 -6.40 0.92
C GLY A 28 14.39 -7.32 -0.27
N GLU A 29 14.01 -8.58 -0.11
CA GLU A 29 13.94 -9.53 -1.22
C GLU A 29 12.50 -9.54 -1.76
N ILE A 30 12.31 -9.12 -3.00
CA ILE A 30 11.05 -9.12 -3.71
C ILE A 30 11.05 -10.29 -4.69
N LEU A 31 10.19 -11.28 -4.43
CA LEU A 31 10.04 -12.48 -5.24
C LEU A 31 8.74 -12.38 -6.04
N ASN A 32 8.83 -12.38 -7.36
CA ASN A 32 7.68 -12.55 -8.22
C ASN A 32 7.25 -14.02 -8.17
N THR A 33 6.05 -14.26 -7.63
CA THR A 33 5.48 -15.59 -7.45
C THR A 33 4.30 -15.84 -8.39
N THR A 34 4.05 -14.94 -9.33
CA THR A 34 3.00 -15.08 -10.35
C THR A 34 3.12 -16.41 -11.07
N GLY A 35 2.02 -17.13 -11.16
CA GLY A 35 1.99 -18.48 -11.78
C GLY A 35 2.43 -19.60 -10.85
N THR A 36 2.96 -19.33 -9.66
CA THR A 36 3.17 -20.34 -8.62
C THR A 36 1.84 -20.62 -7.91
N PRO A 37 1.39 -21.87 -7.80
CA PRO A 37 0.14 -22.18 -7.11
C PRO A 37 0.13 -21.67 -5.67
N ALA A 38 -0.99 -21.06 -5.27
CA ALA A 38 -1.26 -20.61 -3.90
C ALA A 38 -0.22 -19.66 -3.29
N SER A 39 0.30 -18.71 -4.05
CA SER A 39 1.40 -17.84 -3.58
C SER A 39 1.20 -16.34 -3.83
N CYS A 40 0.02 -15.89 -4.23
CA CYS A 40 -0.22 -14.50 -4.66
C CYS A 40 0.72 -14.06 -5.81
N ASP A 41 0.84 -12.75 -6.06
CA ASP A 41 1.68 -12.24 -7.16
C ASP A 41 3.12 -11.96 -6.70
N PHE A 42 3.30 -11.45 -5.48
CA PHE A 42 4.62 -11.16 -4.93
C PHE A 42 4.76 -11.61 -3.48
N ARG A 43 5.96 -12.07 -3.14
CA ARG A 43 6.40 -12.31 -1.77
C ARG A 43 7.51 -11.31 -1.43
N VAL A 44 7.35 -10.59 -0.34
CA VAL A 44 8.30 -9.58 0.13
C VAL A 44 8.86 -9.99 1.47
N ASN A 45 10.14 -10.33 1.50
CA ASN A 45 10.89 -10.65 2.70
C ASN A 45 11.69 -9.42 3.13
N ARG A 46 11.50 -8.98 4.38
CA ARG A 46 12.14 -7.78 4.92
C ARG A 46 12.91 -8.14 6.18
N GLN A 47 14.06 -7.51 6.37
CA GLN A 47 14.90 -7.78 7.54
C GLN A 47 14.18 -7.36 8.83
N ASN A 48 14.09 -8.26 9.80
CA ASN A 48 13.45 -8.05 11.11
C ASN A 48 11.97 -7.62 11.06
N LEU A 49 11.29 -7.85 9.95
CA LEU A 49 9.87 -7.58 9.77
C LEU A 49 9.18 -8.81 9.18
N PRO A 50 7.87 -8.97 9.41
CA PRO A 50 7.16 -10.13 8.89
C PRO A 50 7.15 -10.16 7.36
N THR A 51 7.16 -11.35 6.79
CA THR A 51 6.95 -11.57 5.37
C THR A 51 5.53 -11.18 4.98
N ILE A 52 5.38 -10.45 3.89
CA ILE A 52 4.08 -10.06 3.34
C ILE A 52 3.92 -10.60 1.92
N LEU A 53 2.75 -11.18 1.65
CA LEU A 53 2.32 -11.53 0.30
C LEU A 53 1.47 -10.40 -0.27
N PHE A 54 1.68 -10.07 -1.54
CA PHE A 54 0.91 -9.06 -2.26
C PHE A 54 0.14 -9.72 -3.40
N GLU A 55 -1.16 -9.48 -3.43
CA GLU A 55 -2.02 -9.80 -4.57
C GLU A 55 -2.46 -8.47 -5.19
N THR A 56 -2.37 -8.35 -6.52
CA THR A 56 -2.80 -7.15 -7.23
C THR A 56 -3.82 -7.45 -8.31
N LYS A 57 -4.84 -6.60 -8.40
CA LYS A 57 -5.84 -6.66 -9.47
C LYS A 57 -5.97 -5.31 -10.16
N ASN A 58 -5.82 -5.34 -11.48
CA ASN A 58 -5.93 -4.16 -12.33
C ASN A 58 -7.24 -4.23 -13.12
N TYR A 59 -8.38 -4.09 -12.42
CA TYR A 59 -9.72 -4.16 -13.01
C TYR A 59 -10.38 -2.79 -13.01
N ASP A 60 -11.14 -2.52 -14.09
CA ASP A 60 -11.97 -1.29 -14.21
C ASP A 60 -13.29 -1.39 -13.43
N ARG A 61 -13.61 -2.57 -12.90
CA ARG A 61 -14.78 -2.89 -12.08
C ARG A 61 -14.36 -3.55 -10.78
N ASN A 62 -15.23 -3.54 -9.77
CA ASN A 62 -14.93 -4.13 -8.48
C ASN A 62 -14.41 -5.57 -8.61
N VAL A 63 -13.36 -5.85 -7.84
CA VAL A 63 -12.80 -7.19 -7.70
C VAL A 63 -13.86 -8.13 -7.13
N THR A 64 -13.99 -9.31 -7.70
CA THR A 64 -15.03 -10.28 -7.33
C THR A 64 -14.73 -10.96 -6.00
N ILE A 65 -15.78 -11.49 -5.38
CA ILE A 65 -15.65 -12.26 -4.13
C ILE A 65 -14.80 -13.54 -4.30
N ASP A 66 -14.76 -14.11 -5.51
CA ASP A 66 -13.97 -15.32 -5.78
C ASP A 66 -12.47 -15.02 -5.75
N GLU A 67 -12.04 -13.85 -6.22
CA GLU A 67 -10.67 -13.40 -6.09
C GLU A 67 -10.28 -13.16 -4.62
N VAL A 68 -11.19 -12.61 -3.82
CA VAL A 68 -10.98 -12.45 -2.37
C VAL A 68 -10.83 -13.80 -1.67
N LYS A 69 -11.70 -14.77 -2.01
CA LYS A 69 -11.61 -16.13 -1.46
C LYS A 69 -10.30 -16.82 -1.86
N LYS A 70 -9.87 -16.65 -3.11
CA LYS A 70 -8.58 -17.18 -3.59
C LYS A 70 -7.44 -16.61 -2.74
N PHE A 71 -7.38 -15.29 -2.58
CA PHE A 71 -6.38 -14.62 -1.77
C PHE A 71 -6.34 -15.14 -0.32
N ILE A 72 -7.49 -15.22 0.34
CA ILE A 72 -7.58 -15.75 1.72
C ILE A 72 -7.03 -17.17 1.82
N ARG A 73 -7.36 -18.04 0.83
CA ARG A 73 -6.84 -19.41 0.78
C ARG A 73 -5.32 -19.43 0.59
N ASP A 74 -4.80 -18.58 -0.27
CA ASP A 74 -3.36 -18.53 -0.57
C ASP A 74 -2.58 -18.05 0.66
N ILE A 75 -3.08 -17.04 1.39
CA ILE A 75 -2.54 -16.57 2.66
C ILE A 75 -2.54 -17.69 3.71
N ASP A 76 -3.65 -18.43 3.83
CA ASP A 76 -3.79 -19.53 4.78
C ASP A 76 -2.80 -20.68 4.52
N GLN A 77 -2.57 -21.00 3.25
CA GLN A 77 -1.61 -22.01 2.84
C GLN A 77 -0.16 -21.59 3.10
N GLN A 78 0.18 -20.34 2.82
CA GLN A 78 1.52 -19.80 3.00
C GLN A 78 1.83 -19.40 4.44
N LYS A 79 0.82 -19.30 5.30
CA LYS A 79 0.93 -18.86 6.71
C LYS A 79 1.71 -17.55 6.83
N CYS A 80 1.41 -16.61 5.96
CA CYS A 80 2.01 -15.28 5.93
C CYS A 80 0.92 -14.20 6.08
N HIS A 81 1.31 -12.97 6.35
CA HIS A 81 0.42 -11.82 6.20
C HIS A 81 0.20 -11.50 4.73
N GLY A 82 -0.89 -10.79 4.42
CA GLY A 82 -1.23 -10.47 3.04
C GLY A 82 -1.80 -9.08 2.84
N ILE A 83 -1.49 -8.49 1.69
CA ILE A 83 -2.08 -7.24 1.22
C ILE A 83 -2.72 -7.49 -0.15
N PHE A 84 -4.02 -7.19 -0.24
CA PHE A 84 -4.77 -7.25 -1.48
C PHE A 84 -4.96 -5.83 -2.04
N LEU A 85 -4.39 -5.57 -3.20
CA LEU A 85 -4.41 -4.27 -3.87
C LEU A 85 -5.35 -4.28 -5.07
N SER A 86 -6.42 -3.49 -5.05
CA SER A 86 -7.20 -3.17 -6.23
C SER A 86 -6.74 -1.84 -6.80
N GLN A 87 -6.19 -1.83 -8.01
CA GLN A 87 -5.52 -0.66 -8.55
C GLN A 87 -6.49 0.45 -8.94
N HIS A 88 -7.59 0.12 -9.63
CA HIS A 88 -8.51 1.12 -10.21
C HIS A 88 -9.97 0.93 -9.80
N SER A 89 -10.24 0.08 -8.82
CA SER A 89 -11.61 -0.22 -8.41
C SER A 89 -11.70 -0.56 -6.93
N GLY A 90 -12.92 -0.81 -6.44
CA GLY A 90 -13.17 -1.37 -5.13
C GLY A 90 -13.00 -2.88 -5.09
N ILE A 91 -13.13 -3.46 -3.91
CA ILE A 91 -13.13 -4.90 -3.65
C ILE A 91 -14.50 -5.27 -3.07
N THR A 92 -15.18 -6.23 -3.70
CA THR A 92 -16.52 -6.66 -3.27
C THR A 92 -16.51 -7.17 -1.84
N SER A 93 -17.46 -6.70 -1.03
CA SER A 93 -17.63 -7.05 0.38
C SER A 93 -16.46 -6.69 1.29
N LYS A 94 -15.60 -5.75 0.88
CA LYS A 94 -14.52 -5.21 1.71
C LYS A 94 -14.59 -3.70 1.75
N GLN A 95 -14.20 -3.12 2.88
CA GLN A 95 -13.98 -1.68 3.00
C GLN A 95 -12.56 -1.32 2.57
N ASN A 96 -12.33 -0.05 2.24
CA ASN A 96 -10.97 0.41 1.96
C ASN A 96 -10.16 0.38 3.26
N TYR A 97 -8.97 -0.21 3.20
CA TYR A 97 -8.10 -0.53 4.33
C TYR A 97 -8.76 -1.45 5.37
N GLN A 98 -9.72 -2.28 4.96
CA GLN A 98 -10.25 -3.31 5.86
C GLN A 98 -9.12 -4.24 6.30
N ILE A 99 -9.14 -4.56 7.59
CA ILE A 99 -8.21 -5.49 8.23
C ILE A 99 -8.98 -6.71 8.68
N ASP A 100 -8.60 -7.87 8.18
CA ASP A 100 -9.09 -9.15 8.67
C ASP A 100 -7.95 -9.89 9.37
N ILE A 101 -8.26 -10.60 10.45
CA ILE A 101 -7.30 -11.48 11.12
C ILE A 101 -7.82 -12.91 11.00
N LYS A 102 -7.01 -13.78 10.40
CA LYS A 102 -7.31 -15.19 10.24
C LYS A 102 -6.20 -16.04 10.86
N GLY A 103 -6.48 -16.61 12.04
CA GLY A 103 -5.44 -17.21 12.88
C GLY A 103 -4.46 -16.11 13.32
N SER A 104 -3.17 -16.31 13.07
CA SER A 104 -2.13 -15.30 13.28
C SER A 104 -1.85 -14.42 12.05
N ASN A 105 -2.57 -14.63 10.94
CA ASN A 105 -2.35 -13.91 9.70
C ASN A 105 -3.20 -12.65 9.61
N ILE A 106 -2.58 -11.52 9.29
CA ILE A 106 -3.21 -10.22 9.08
C ILE A 106 -3.40 -10.02 7.58
N LEU A 107 -4.61 -9.68 7.16
CA LEU A 107 -4.98 -9.41 5.77
C LEU A 107 -5.47 -7.96 5.67
N VAL A 108 -4.89 -7.20 4.75
CA VAL A 108 -5.29 -5.79 4.50
C VAL A 108 -5.79 -5.65 3.07
N TYR A 109 -6.95 -5.02 2.89
CA TYR A 109 -7.58 -4.81 1.58
C TYR A 109 -7.55 -3.33 1.24
N VAL A 110 -6.99 -2.98 0.08
CA VAL A 110 -6.82 -1.57 -0.31
C VAL A 110 -7.45 -1.31 -1.68
N HIS A 111 -8.29 -0.28 -1.74
CA HIS A 111 -9.02 0.13 -2.94
C HIS A 111 -8.33 1.29 -3.66
N ASN A 112 -8.50 1.36 -4.99
CA ASN A 112 -8.07 2.49 -5.82
C ASN A 112 -6.63 2.92 -5.53
N VAL A 113 -5.71 1.96 -5.52
CA VAL A 113 -4.31 2.16 -5.10
C VAL A 113 -3.54 2.98 -6.12
N ASP A 114 -3.83 2.77 -7.41
CA ASP A 114 -3.12 3.39 -8.54
C ASP A 114 -1.59 3.35 -8.40
N TYR A 115 -1.09 2.20 -7.95
CA TYR A 115 0.35 1.95 -7.72
C TYR A 115 1.03 3.00 -6.81
N CYS A 116 0.27 3.74 -6.01
CA CYS A 116 0.79 4.77 -5.12
C CYS A 116 1.68 4.17 -4.03
N PRO A 117 2.99 4.49 -3.99
CA PRO A 117 3.92 3.92 -3.02
C PRO A 117 3.51 4.20 -1.57
N ASN A 118 3.00 5.41 -1.28
CA ASN A 118 2.56 5.78 0.06
C ASN A 118 1.38 4.94 0.53
N THR A 119 0.41 4.68 -0.35
CA THR A 119 -0.76 3.84 -0.06
C THR A 119 -0.36 2.41 0.26
N ILE A 120 0.54 1.84 -0.55
CA ILE A 120 1.08 0.49 -0.36
C ILE A 120 1.88 0.40 0.93
N LYS A 121 2.74 1.39 1.19
CA LYS A 121 3.53 1.43 2.43
C LYS A 121 2.66 1.50 3.67
N ILE A 122 1.59 2.29 3.67
CA ILE A 122 0.65 2.38 4.79
C ILE A 122 0.02 1.02 5.10
N ALA A 123 -0.38 0.26 4.08
CA ALA A 123 -0.92 -1.08 4.29
C ALA A 123 0.09 -2.03 4.93
N ALA A 124 1.37 -1.94 4.54
CA ALA A 124 2.44 -2.72 5.16
C ALA A 124 2.72 -2.26 6.60
N ASP A 125 2.74 -0.94 6.87
CA ASP A 125 2.94 -0.38 8.21
C ASP A 125 1.82 -0.83 9.18
N ILE A 126 0.59 -1.00 8.69
CA ILE A 126 -0.53 -1.58 9.46
C ILE A 126 -0.19 -3.01 9.89
N ILE A 127 0.27 -3.84 8.95
CA ILE A 127 0.66 -5.22 9.27
C ILE A 127 1.78 -5.24 10.29
N ASP A 128 2.82 -4.44 10.10
CA ASP A 128 3.98 -4.40 10.99
C ASP A 128 3.57 -4.03 12.42
N SER A 129 2.77 -2.98 12.57
CA SER A 129 2.29 -2.51 13.87
C SER A 129 1.39 -3.53 14.59
N LEU A 130 0.52 -4.22 13.84
CA LEU A 130 -0.38 -5.22 14.42
C LEU A 130 0.36 -6.55 14.70
N SER A 131 1.30 -6.93 13.85
CA SER A 131 2.09 -8.15 14.03
C SER A 131 2.90 -8.11 15.33
N ASP A 132 3.54 -6.97 15.63
CA ASP A 132 4.25 -6.77 16.89
C ASP A 132 3.32 -6.95 18.10
N LYS A 133 2.12 -6.36 18.05
CA LYS A 133 1.13 -6.47 19.12
C LYS A 133 0.59 -7.88 19.28
N LEU A 134 0.31 -8.57 18.17
CA LEU A 134 -0.17 -9.95 18.21
C LEU A 134 0.91 -10.89 18.78
N SER A 135 2.18 -10.68 18.46
CA SER A 135 3.27 -11.49 18.99
C SER A 135 3.44 -11.34 20.53
N GLU A 136 3.27 -10.11 21.05
CA GLU A 136 3.26 -9.85 22.50
C GLU A 136 2.15 -10.63 23.23
N ILE A 137 1.04 -10.89 22.53
CA ILE A 137 -0.15 -11.55 23.06
C ILE A 137 -0.06 -13.08 22.94
N GLU A 138 0.51 -13.59 21.83
CA GLU A 138 0.71 -15.04 21.62
C GLU A 138 1.66 -15.65 22.68
N ASP A 139 2.64 -14.91 23.14
CA ASP A 139 3.52 -15.32 24.23
C ASP A 139 2.80 -15.52 25.57
N SER A 140 1.57 -15.03 25.71
CA SER A 140 0.76 -15.20 26.94
C SER A 140 -0.08 -16.47 27.02
N ASN A 141 -0.02 -17.37 26.04
CA ASN A 141 -0.86 -18.58 25.92
C ASN A 141 -2.38 -18.34 25.91
N GLU A 142 -2.82 -17.11 25.70
CA GLU A 142 -4.22 -16.79 25.52
C GLU A 142 -4.59 -16.78 24.04
N ILE A 143 -5.65 -17.54 23.67
CA ILE A 143 -6.23 -17.44 22.32
C ILE A 143 -6.98 -16.12 22.26
N ILE A 144 -6.38 -15.09 21.63
CA ILE A 144 -7.02 -13.79 21.49
C ILE A 144 -7.77 -13.76 20.16
N SER A 145 -9.06 -13.83 20.26
CA SER A 145 -9.96 -13.44 19.18
C SER A 145 -10.25 -11.96 19.34
N ILE A 146 -9.79 -11.12 18.40
CA ILE A 146 -10.16 -9.71 18.38
C ILE A 146 -11.65 -9.63 18.00
N PRO A 147 -12.53 -9.06 18.87
CA PRO A 147 -13.94 -8.90 18.55
C PRO A 147 -14.13 -8.07 17.27
N GLN A 148 -15.17 -8.40 16.49
CA GLN A 148 -15.45 -7.68 15.23
C GLN A 148 -15.63 -6.18 15.46
N GLU A 149 -16.26 -5.78 16.55
CA GLU A 149 -16.46 -4.36 16.91
C GLU A 149 -15.13 -3.62 17.07
N VAL A 150 -14.13 -4.27 17.69
CA VAL A 150 -12.78 -3.70 17.86
C VAL A 150 -12.06 -3.58 16.52
N LEU A 151 -12.20 -4.59 15.65
CA LEU A 151 -11.66 -4.52 14.29
C LEU A 151 -12.30 -3.39 13.48
N ASP A 152 -13.60 -3.20 13.62
CA ASP A 152 -14.33 -2.11 12.96
C ASP A 152 -13.86 -0.73 13.46
N ASP A 153 -13.58 -0.58 14.75
CA ASP A 153 -13.05 0.65 15.32
C ASP A 153 -11.60 0.90 14.86
N ILE A 154 -10.74 -0.12 14.85
CA ILE A 154 -9.39 -0.04 14.28
C ILE A 154 -9.44 0.41 12.83
N ASN A 155 -10.34 -0.15 12.02
CA ASN A 155 -10.51 0.23 10.62
C ASN A 155 -10.89 1.72 10.47
N LYS A 156 -11.78 2.23 11.30
CA LYS A 156 -12.18 3.66 11.31
C LYS A 156 -11.01 4.56 11.70
N GLU A 157 -10.27 4.17 12.74
CA GLU A 157 -9.09 4.92 13.19
C GLU A 157 -8.01 4.99 12.12
N TYR A 158 -7.70 3.86 11.47
CA TYR A 158 -6.75 3.82 10.36
C TYR A 158 -7.23 4.65 9.16
N ALA A 159 -8.49 4.57 8.77
CA ALA A 159 -9.04 5.38 7.70
C ALA A 159 -8.87 6.89 8.00
N THR A 160 -9.17 7.30 9.24
CA THR A 160 -8.98 8.68 9.71
C THR A 160 -7.51 9.10 9.70
N PHE A 161 -6.62 8.22 10.16
CA PHE A 161 -5.17 8.46 10.15
C PHE A 161 -4.65 8.67 8.73
N ILE A 162 -5.06 7.82 7.79
CA ILE A 162 -4.64 7.89 6.38
C ILE A 162 -5.11 9.20 5.75
N GLU A 163 -6.36 9.59 5.98
CA GLU A 163 -6.89 10.86 5.47
C GLU A 163 -6.08 12.05 5.99
N ARG A 164 -5.81 12.09 7.30
CA ARG A 164 -5.01 13.15 7.91
C ARG A 164 -3.58 13.19 7.38
N LYS A 165 -2.93 12.02 7.26
CA LYS A 165 -1.58 11.89 6.71
C LYS A 165 -1.52 12.41 5.28
N SER A 166 -2.48 12.05 4.43
CA SER A 166 -2.56 12.50 3.04
C SER A 166 -2.69 14.02 2.95
N LYS A 167 -3.56 14.62 3.77
CA LYS A 167 -3.72 16.09 3.84
C LYS A 167 -2.44 16.80 4.28
N ILE A 168 -1.73 16.27 5.27
CA ILE A 168 -0.46 16.86 5.73
C ILE A 168 0.58 16.81 4.61
N ILE A 169 0.67 15.70 3.88
CA ILE A 169 1.60 15.57 2.75
C ILE A 169 1.25 16.58 1.64
N GLU A 170 -0.04 16.74 1.33
CA GLU A 170 -0.51 17.70 0.34
C GLU A 170 -0.17 19.13 0.72
N TYR A 171 -0.51 19.55 1.95
CA TYR A 171 -0.15 20.87 2.47
C TYR A 171 1.36 21.12 2.47
N SER A 172 2.15 20.10 2.81
CA SER A 172 3.61 20.20 2.76
C SER A 172 4.12 20.45 1.35
N LYS A 173 3.57 19.77 0.35
CA LYS A 173 3.90 19.98 -1.07
C LYS A 173 3.52 21.38 -1.55
N GLU A 174 2.34 21.85 -1.21
CA GLU A 174 1.88 23.21 -1.53
C GLU A 174 2.78 24.26 -0.88
N PHE A 175 3.13 24.07 0.39
CA PHE A 175 4.02 24.97 1.13
C PHE A 175 5.40 25.04 0.48
N ILE A 176 6.01 23.89 0.15
CA ILE A 176 7.31 23.83 -0.53
C ILE A 176 7.23 24.55 -1.88
N LYS A 177 6.16 24.33 -2.66
CA LYS A 177 5.96 24.99 -3.95
C LYS A 177 5.88 26.51 -3.78
N LYS A 178 5.15 26.98 -2.77
CA LYS A 178 5.04 28.40 -2.46
C LYS A 178 6.40 29.01 -2.08
N LEU A 179 7.16 28.33 -1.19
CA LEU A 179 8.51 28.75 -0.82
C LEU A 179 9.43 28.86 -2.03
N SER A 180 9.40 27.88 -2.94
CA SER A 180 10.20 27.93 -4.17
C SER A 180 9.84 29.16 -5.02
N THR A 181 8.55 29.43 -5.18
CA THR A 181 8.09 30.60 -5.93
C THR A 181 8.55 31.90 -5.25
N ASP A 182 8.40 32.01 -3.93
CA ASP A 182 8.80 33.19 -3.16
C ASP A 182 10.33 33.43 -3.27
N VAL A 183 11.15 32.35 -3.29
CA VAL A 183 12.60 32.44 -3.50
C VAL A 183 12.93 32.89 -4.91
N ASP A 184 12.26 32.34 -5.92
CA ASP A 184 12.47 32.70 -7.34
C ASP A 184 12.05 34.15 -7.64
N ASP A 185 11.12 34.70 -6.87
CA ASP A 185 10.67 36.09 -6.97
C ASP A 185 11.61 37.11 -6.30
N ILE A 186 12.62 36.66 -5.56
CA ILE A 186 13.62 37.55 -4.98
C ILE A 186 14.40 38.23 -6.09
N LYS A 187 14.32 39.56 -6.13
CA LYS A 187 14.98 40.39 -7.15
C LYS A 187 15.96 41.34 -6.50
N PHE A 188 16.97 41.71 -7.26
CA PHE A 188 17.98 42.69 -6.86
C PHE A 188 17.83 43.96 -7.71
N PRO A 189 16.84 44.81 -7.41
CA PRO A 189 16.52 45.98 -8.25
C PRO A 189 17.74 46.91 -8.46
N SER A 190 18.55 47.11 -7.44
CA SER A 190 19.74 47.96 -7.51
C SER A 190 20.78 47.39 -8.45
N LEU A 191 20.99 46.08 -8.43
CA LEU A 191 21.91 45.39 -9.36
C LEU A 191 21.39 45.48 -10.80
N SER A 192 20.12 45.21 -11.02
CA SER A 192 19.47 45.34 -12.35
C SER A 192 19.59 46.74 -12.90
N LYS A 193 19.34 47.75 -12.08
CA LYS A 193 19.49 49.16 -12.44
C LYS A 193 20.94 49.50 -12.80
N TYR A 194 21.91 49.07 -12.03
CA TYR A 194 23.33 49.29 -12.29
C TYR A 194 23.77 48.68 -13.62
N LEU A 195 23.36 47.45 -13.89
CA LEU A 195 23.71 46.73 -15.12
C LEU A 195 23.10 47.41 -16.34
N SER A 196 21.82 47.90 -16.26
CA SER A 196 21.16 48.60 -17.34
C SER A 196 21.76 49.97 -17.66
N MET A 197 22.57 50.55 -16.75
CA MET A 197 23.27 51.82 -16.99
C MET A 197 24.66 51.63 -17.63
N LYS A 198 25.11 50.36 -17.74
CA LYS A 198 26.43 50.00 -18.31
C LYS A 198 26.33 49.44 -19.72
N CYS A 199 25.15 49.16 -20.21
CA CYS A 199 24.85 48.83 -21.61
C CYS A 199 24.41 50.06 -22.39
#